data_6e65c24193289ead6dabf53772a6b307
#
_entry.id   6e65c24193289ead6dabf53772a6b307
#
_cell.length_a   1.000
_cell.length_b   1.000
_cell.length_c   1.000
_cell.angle_alpha   90.00
_cell.angle_beta   90.00
_cell.angle_gamma   90.00
#
_symmetry.space_group_name_H-M   'P 1'
#
loop_
_entity.id
_entity.type
_entity.pdbx_description
1 polymer ?
#
loop_
_entity_poly.entity_id
_entity_poly.type
_entity_poly.pdbx_seq_one_letter_code
_entity_poly.pdbx_strand_id
1 'polypeptide(L)'
;MNLHNSISILLILAAMACQPPAPKEKTLSVKHNYIILLDLSDRIIVQPDQPARDIEIIQSIYRLFEKKVKKELYIKSRDEIKVVIAPQRGSGLQTEIFEEKLYVNMKNIQNIFRRPKEEERRQTFFNTLDELYKKAVFSDIPEEYYGADIWKYFYEDLKEDYSEDTLTNNFLFILTDGYPIVGKDLKKLQPVKDAYPDLHIILVEASPRDQDMEWDRIMEMWKVWFDSMNIQDYTFIKRKAISKEIEQIGEITGVK
;
A
#
# COMPACT_ATOMS: atom_id res chain seq x y z
N MET A 1 -48.73 53.00 -23.63
CA MET A 1 -47.82 51.87 -23.22
C MET A 1 -47.02 52.39 -22.04
N ASN A 2 -47.34 51.91 -20.85
CA ASN A 2 -46.96 52.55 -19.60
C ASN A 2 -45.45 52.32 -19.27
N LEU A 3 -44.72 53.39 -19.12
CA LEU A 3 -43.30 53.44 -18.77
C LEU A 3 -42.98 52.61 -17.50
N HIS A 4 -43.93 52.49 -16.58
CA HIS A 4 -43.83 51.72 -15.33
C HIS A 4 -43.66 50.22 -15.54
N ASN A 5 -44.29 49.62 -16.55
CA ASN A 5 -44.16 48.20 -16.82
C ASN A 5 -42.80 47.79 -17.41
N SER A 6 -42.18 48.74 -18.16
CA SER A 6 -40.87 48.47 -18.77
C SER A 6 -39.73 48.50 -17.73
N ILE A 7 -39.83 49.33 -16.69
CA ILE A 7 -38.83 49.43 -15.60
C ILE A 7 -38.92 48.18 -14.69
N SER A 8 -40.13 47.67 -14.42
CA SER A 8 -40.31 46.47 -13.60
C SER A 8 -39.72 45.20 -14.26
N ILE A 9 -39.85 45.07 -15.57
CA ILE A 9 -39.29 43.92 -16.31
C ILE A 9 -37.73 43.98 -16.33
N LEU A 10 -37.17 45.20 -16.44
CA LEU A 10 -35.72 45.35 -16.44
C LEU A 10 -35.08 45.02 -15.08
N LEU A 11 -35.75 45.34 -13.97
CA LEU A 11 -35.30 45.00 -12.61
C LEU A 11 -35.37 43.50 -12.32
N ILE A 12 -36.35 42.78 -12.85
CA ILE A 12 -36.47 41.33 -12.68
C ILE A 12 -35.34 40.60 -13.48
N LEU A 13 -35.05 41.08 -14.69
CA LEU A 13 -33.94 40.52 -15.50
C LEU A 13 -32.55 40.76 -14.87
N ALA A 14 -32.33 41.90 -14.23
CA ALA A 14 -31.10 42.19 -13.51
C ALA A 14 -30.92 41.34 -12.24
N ALA A 15 -32.01 40.98 -11.56
CA ALA A 15 -31.94 40.13 -10.38
C ALA A 15 -31.62 38.65 -10.72
N MET A 16 -32.00 38.17 -11.92
CA MET A 16 -31.64 36.81 -12.36
C MET A 16 -30.18 36.69 -12.81
N ALA A 17 -29.53 37.79 -13.21
CA ALA A 17 -28.12 37.81 -13.63
C ALA A 17 -27.11 37.77 -12.47
N CYS A 18 -27.56 38.02 -11.23
CA CYS A 18 -26.73 38.04 -10.03
C CYS A 18 -26.84 36.79 -9.14
N GLN A 19 -27.32 35.66 -9.68
CA GLN A 19 -27.20 34.40 -8.93
C GLN A 19 -25.72 34.02 -8.85
N PRO A 20 -25.15 33.91 -7.64
CA PRO A 20 -23.77 33.41 -7.51
C PRO A 20 -23.74 32.02 -8.18
N PRO A 21 -22.66 31.71 -8.94
CA PRO A 21 -22.50 30.40 -9.53
C PRO A 21 -22.66 29.35 -8.44
N ALA A 22 -23.50 28.34 -8.69
CA ALA A 22 -23.70 27.23 -7.76
C ALA A 22 -22.32 26.75 -7.30
N PRO A 23 -22.14 26.51 -6.00
CA PRO A 23 -20.84 26.04 -5.49
C PRO A 23 -20.47 24.80 -6.28
N LYS A 24 -19.36 24.86 -7.01
CA LYS A 24 -18.83 23.67 -7.69
C LYS A 24 -18.67 22.60 -6.64
N GLU A 25 -19.40 21.50 -6.76
CA GLU A 25 -19.17 20.32 -5.94
C GLU A 25 -17.67 20.03 -5.96
N LYS A 26 -17.07 20.05 -4.79
CA LYS A 26 -15.67 19.63 -4.65
C LYS A 26 -15.66 18.14 -4.97
N THR A 27 -15.33 17.77 -6.18
CA THR A 27 -14.99 16.39 -6.51
C THR A 27 -13.82 15.99 -5.62
N LEU A 28 -14.09 15.08 -4.69
CA LEU A 28 -13.04 14.53 -3.84
C LEU A 28 -12.08 13.74 -4.76
N SER A 29 -10.78 13.93 -4.57
CA SER A 29 -9.79 13.11 -5.26
C SER A 29 -9.87 11.66 -4.77
N VAL A 30 -9.63 10.73 -5.68
CA VAL A 30 -9.54 9.31 -5.33
C VAL A 30 -8.33 9.10 -4.42
N LYS A 31 -8.57 8.54 -3.23
CA LYS A 31 -7.53 8.18 -2.27
C LYS A 31 -6.78 6.94 -2.77
N HIS A 32 -5.48 6.88 -2.57
CA HIS A 32 -4.71 5.64 -2.62
C HIS A 32 -4.30 5.23 -1.21
N ASN A 33 -4.58 3.99 -0.88
CA ASN A 33 -4.14 3.33 0.35
C ASN A 33 -3.06 2.31 -0.04
N TYR A 34 -1.79 2.60 0.31
CA TYR A 34 -0.64 1.74 0.04
C TYR A 34 -0.30 0.95 1.30
N ILE A 35 -0.50 -0.35 1.26
CA ILE A 35 -0.14 -1.27 2.33
C ILE A 35 1.04 -2.11 1.85
N ILE A 36 2.14 -2.11 2.57
CA ILE A 36 3.34 -2.89 2.24
C ILE A 36 3.53 -3.94 3.33
N LEU A 37 3.19 -5.18 3.03
CA LEU A 37 3.34 -6.32 3.93
C LEU A 37 4.71 -6.95 3.74
N LEU A 38 5.49 -7.00 4.82
CA LEU A 38 6.85 -7.55 4.82
C LEU A 38 6.88 -8.96 5.37
N ASP A 39 7.42 -9.85 4.59
CA ASP A 39 7.90 -11.15 5.02
C ASP A 39 9.37 -11.04 5.45
N LEU A 40 9.61 -10.92 6.76
CA LEU A 40 10.95 -10.90 7.35
C LEU A 40 11.41 -12.31 7.77
N SER A 41 11.02 -13.33 7.05
CA SER A 41 11.44 -14.71 7.28
C SER A 41 12.92 -14.94 6.97
N ASP A 42 13.33 -16.19 7.01
CA ASP A 42 14.71 -16.61 6.69
C ASP A 42 15.18 -16.20 5.28
N ARG A 43 14.25 -15.80 4.37
CA ARG A 43 14.62 -15.29 3.04
C ARG A 43 15.59 -14.11 3.10
N ILE A 44 15.44 -13.23 4.11
CA ILE A 44 16.32 -12.06 4.28
C ILE A 44 17.73 -12.42 4.78
N ILE A 45 17.91 -13.65 5.28
CA ILE A 45 19.18 -14.19 5.76
C ILE A 45 19.85 -15.03 4.68
N VAL A 46 19.07 -15.87 4.02
CA VAL A 46 19.54 -16.83 3.01
C VAL A 46 19.94 -16.15 1.70
N GLN A 47 19.30 -15.02 1.37
CA GLN A 47 19.64 -14.21 0.21
C GLN A 47 20.31 -12.90 0.69
N PRO A 48 21.67 -12.82 0.67
CA PRO A 48 22.39 -11.70 1.29
C PRO A 48 22.05 -10.31 0.72
N ASP A 49 21.59 -10.22 -0.52
CA ASP A 49 21.18 -8.98 -1.17
C ASP A 49 19.70 -8.62 -0.96
N GLN A 50 18.90 -9.55 -0.39
CA GLN A 50 17.46 -9.34 -0.22
C GLN A 50 17.10 -8.14 0.67
N PRO A 51 17.77 -7.92 1.84
CA PRO A 51 17.47 -6.75 2.65
C PRO A 51 17.66 -5.43 1.91
N ALA A 52 18.76 -5.30 1.15
CA ALA A 52 19.02 -4.09 0.38
C ALA A 52 17.99 -3.87 -0.73
N ARG A 53 17.58 -4.94 -1.41
CA ARG A 53 16.57 -4.90 -2.46
C ARG A 53 15.20 -4.51 -1.91
N ASP A 54 14.76 -5.13 -0.82
CA ASP A 54 13.49 -4.81 -0.17
C ASP A 54 13.46 -3.32 0.23
N ILE A 55 14.51 -2.83 0.86
CA ILE A 55 14.64 -1.42 1.24
C ILE A 55 14.52 -0.52 0.01
N GLU A 56 15.23 -0.81 -1.09
CA GLU A 56 15.19 -0.02 -2.32
C GLU A 56 13.79 -0.02 -2.95
N ILE A 57 13.11 -1.17 -2.98
CA ILE A 57 11.74 -1.31 -3.51
C ILE A 57 10.77 -0.49 -2.66
N ILE A 58 10.80 -0.63 -1.33
CA ILE A 58 9.90 0.09 -0.42
C ILE A 58 10.13 1.59 -0.52
N GLN A 59 11.38 2.05 -0.53
CA GLN A 59 11.72 3.45 -0.73
C GLN A 59 11.22 3.98 -2.08
N SER A 60 11.24 3.14 -3.11
CA SER A 60 10.75 3.50 -4.44
C SER A 60 9.22 3.59 -4.49
N ILE A 61 8.50 2.66 -3.81
CA ILE A 61 7.04 2.76 -3.63
C ILE A 61 6.71 4.06 -2.86
N TYR A 62 7.47 4.40 -1.83
CA TYR A 62 7.30 5.66 -1.12
C TYR A 62 7.49 6.88 -2.02
N ARG A 63 8.47 6.86 -2.94
CA ARG A 63 8.68 7.94 -3.92
C ARG A 63 7.52 8.04 -4.92
N LEU A 64 6.91 6.93 -5.32
CA LEU A 64 5.68 6.93 -6.13
C LEU A 64 4.52 7.56 -5.36
N PHE A 65 4.33 7.18 -4.11
CA PHE A 65 3.36 7.81 -3.20
C PHE A 65 3.59 9.33 -3.11
N GLU A 66 4.82 9.79 -2.82
CA GLU A 66 5.14 11.22 -2.80
C GLU A 66 4.83 11.92 -4.12
N LYS A 67 5.13 11.29 -5.25
CA LYS A 67 4.86 11.83 -6.59
C LYS A 67 3.36 12.07 -6.79
N LYS A 68 2.51 11.12 -6.38
CA LYS A 68 1.06 11.27 -6.42
C LYS A 68 0.59 12.40 -5.51
N VAL A 69 1.03 12.43 -4.26
CA VAL A 69 0.72 13.47 -3.28
C VAL A 69 1.10 14.86 -3.79
N LYS A 70 2.26 15.01 -4.44
CA LYS A 70 2.72 16.25 -5.07
C LYS A 70 1.78 16.70 -6.19
N LYS A 71 1.31 15.79 -7.02
CA LYS A 71 0.33 16.07 -8.09
C LYS A 71 -0.96 16.68 -7.53
N GLU A 72 -1.37 16.28 -6.34
CA GLU A 72 -2.56 16.78 -5.64
C GLU A 72 -2.29 17.97 -4.73
N LEU A 73 -1.14 18.64 -4.89
CA LEU A 73 -0.71 19.81 -4.13
C LEU A 73 -0.68 19.58 -2.61
N TYR A 74 -0.41 18.36 -2.16
CA TYR A 74 -0.31 17.91 -0.76
C TYR A 74 -1.56 18.15 0.11
N ILE A 75 -2.18 19.33 0.00
CA ILE A 75 -3.34 19.73 0.82
C ILE A 75 -4.65 19.08 0.42
N LYS A 76 -4.70 18.51 -0.75
CA LYS A 76 -5.90 17.81 -1.25
C LYS A 76 -5.77 16.30 -1.16
N SER A 77 -4.56 15.80 -1.01
CA SER A 77 -4.31 14.38 -0.91
C SER A 77 -4.88 13.80 0.37
N ARG A 78 -5.53 12.65 0.23
CA ARG A 78 -6.01 11.81 1.33
C ARG A 78 -5.24 10.49 1.37
N ASP A 79 -4.21 10.38 0.52
CA ASP A 79 -3.42 9.16 0.37
C ASP A 79 -2.72 8.77 1.66
N GLU A 80 -2.51 7.49 1.81
CA GLU A 80 -1.73 6.95 2.92
C GLU A 80 -0.82 5.81 2.45
N ILE A 81 0.26 5.63 3.18
CA ILE A 81 1.21 4.54 3.01
C ILE A 81 1.61 4.01 4.37
N LYS A 82 1.62 2.70 4.51
CA LYS A 82 2.09 2.01 5.71
C LYS A 82 2.88 0.77 5.35
N VAL A 83 3.81 0.43 6.22
CA VAL A 83 4.52 -0.85 6.22
C VAL A 83 4.01 -1.65 7.40
N VAL A 84 3.63 -2.88 7.14
CA VAL A 84 3.15 -3.86 8.12
C VAL A 84 4.07 -5.07 8.07
N ILE A 85 4.34 -5.67 9.20
CA ILE A 85 5.20 -6.84 9.29
C ILE A 85 4.32 -8.07 9.47
N ALA A 86 4.46 -9.05 8.57
CA ALA A 86 3.69 -10.29 8.66
C ALA A 86 3.94 -10.96 10.02
N PRO A 87 2.90 -11.51 10.68
CA PRO A 87 3.03 -12.13 11.98
C PRO A 87 4.12 -13.19 12.03
N GLN A 88 4.98 -13.12 13.04
CA GLN A 88 6.14 -13.98 13.18
C GLN A 88 6.21 -14.59 14.58
N ARG A 89 6.30 -15.91 14.67
CA ARG A 89 6.44 -16.59 15.96
C ARG A 89 7.88 -16.51 16.47
N GLY A 90 8.05 -16.04 17.69
CA GLY A 90 9.34 -16.10 18.41
C GLY A 90 10.41 -15.10 17.96
N SER A 91 10.09 -14.15 17.08
CA SER A 91 11.08 -13.18 16.60
C SER A 91 11.61 -12.23 17.67
N GLY A 92 10.89 -12.04 18.78
CA GLY A 92 11.23 -11.04 19.79
C GLY A 92 11.23 -9.59 19.26
N LEU A 93 10.95 -9.39 17.99
CA LEU A 93 10.89 -8.08 17.35
C LEU A 93 9.58 -7.37 17.76
N GLN A 94 9.72 -6.20 18.36
CA GLN A 94 8.57 -5.33 18.67
C GLN A 94 8.15 -4.60 17.41
N THR A 95 7.31 -5.23 16.59
CA THR A 95 6.93 -4.75 15.26
C THR A 95 6.15 -3.45 15.31
N GLU A 96 5.33 -3.25 16.34
CA GLU A 96 4.46 -2.09 16.49
C GLU A 96 5.25 -0.76 16.56
N ILE A 97 6.44 -0.78 17.15
CA ILE A 97 7.31 0.41 17.25
C ILE A 97 7.79 0.86 15.86
N PHE A 98 8.01 -0.10 14.95
CA PHE A 98 8.42 0.19 13.59
C PHE A 98 7.23 0.62 12.74
N GLU A 99 6.11 -0.09 12.83
CA GLU A 99 4.91 0.15 12.06
C GLU A 99 4.35 1.55 12.30
N GLU A 100 4.35 2.04 13.56
CA GLU A 100 3.94 3.40 13.89
C GLU A 100 4.77 4.46 13.14
N LYS A 101 6.09 4.28 13.04
CA LYS A 101 6.99 5.21 12.34
C LYS A 101 6.99 5.04 10.83
N LEU A 102 6.56 3.87 10.34
CA LEU A 102 6.43 3.53 8.92
C LEU A 102 5.01 3.77 8.39
N TYR A 103 4.23 4.60 9.08
CA TYR A 103 2.90 5.02 8.66
C TYR A 103 2.85 6.51 8.34
N VAL A 104 2.37 6.85 7.16
CA VAL A 104 2.16 8.24 6.72
C VAL A 104 0.74 8.39 6.17
N ASN A 105 -0.04 9.27 6.78
CA ASN A 105 -1.40 9.60 6.34
C ASN A 105 -1.50 11.08 6.00
N MET A 106 -1.76 11.39 4.73
CA MET A 106 -1.81 12.77 4.24
C MET A 106 -3.00 13.55 4.79
N LYS A 107 -4.09 12.89 5.19
CA LYS A 107 -5.22 13.53 5.85
C LYS A 107 -4.81 14.28 7.12
N ASN A 108 -3.77 13.79 7.80
CA ASN A 108 -3.24 14.41 9.01
C ASN A 108 -2.29 15.57 8.74
N ILE A 109 -1.97 15.86 7.45
CA ILE A 109 -0.93 16.82 7.02
C ILE A 109 -1.53 17.98 6.20
N GLN A 110 -2.73 18.38 6.45
CA GLN A 110 -3.46 19.37 5.64
C GLN A 110 -2.93 20.81 5.68
N ASN A 111 -1.81 21.09 6.34
CA ASN A 111 -1.29 22.45 6.51
C ASN A 111 -0.10 22.72 5.60
N ILE A 112 -0.20 23.73 4.71
CA ILE A 112 0.85 24.22 3.80
C ILE A 112 2.18 24.50 4.54
N PHE A 113 2.13 24.94 5.78
CA PHE A 113 3.32 25.22 6.61
C PHE A 113 4.03 23.93 7.09
N ARG A 114 3.55 22.75 6.76
CA ARG A 114 4.17 21.46 7.13
C ARG A 114 5.06 20.87 6.03
N ARG A 115 5.27 21.55 4.90
CA ARG A 115 6.19 21.11 3.83
C ARG A 115 7.60 20.76 4.32
N PRO A 116 8.23 21.55 5.21
CA PRO A 116 9.54 21.17 5.76
C PRO A 116 9.53 19.83 6.51
N LYS A 117 8.37 19.46 7.08
CA LYS A 117 8.22 18.20 7.81
C LYS A 117 8.09 16.97 6.91
N GLU A 118 7.93 17.13 5.60
CA GLU A 118 7.87 15.98 4.67
C GLU A 118 9.24 15.37 4.46
N GLU A 119 10.26 16.19 4.32
CA GLU A 119 11.64 15.71 4.22
C GLU A 119 12.06 14.98 5.51
N GLU A 120 11.77 15.58 6.67
CA GLU A 120 12.01 14.96 7.98
C GLU A 120 11.27 13.63 8.10
N ARG A 121 10.03 13.58 7.64
CA ARG A 121 9.17 12.40 7.70
C ARG A 121 9.66 11.30 6.78
N ARG A 122 10.04 11.64 5.54
CA ARG A 122 10.67 10.71 4.61
C ARG A 122 11.96 10.16 5.19
N GLN A 123 12.81 11.00 5.76
CA GLN A 123 14.05 10.58 6.38
C GLN A 123 13.80 9.66 7.58
N THR A 124 12.82 9.98 8.42
CA THR A 124 12.40 9.11 9.52
C THR A 124 11.93 7.77 9.02
N PHE A 125 11.08 7.74 7.99
CA PHE A 125 10.58 6.50 7.39
C PHE A 125 11.75 5.64 6.87
N PHE A 126 12.67 6.23 6.10
CA PHE A 126 13.80 5.50 5.52
C PHE A 126 14.78 4.99 6.59
N ASN A 127 15.12 5.83 7.56
CA ASN A 127 16.00 5.42 8.68
C ASN A 127 15.35 4.31 9.51
N THR A 128 14.04 4.38 9.74
CA THR A 128 13.30 3.34 10.48
C THR A 128 13.28 2.03 9.71
N LEU A 129 13.14 2.08 8.39
CA LEU A 129 13.20 0.90 7.53
C LEU A 129 14.59 0.23 7.60
N ASP A 130 15.66 1.03 7.49
CA ASP A 130 17.04 0.53 7.63
C ASP A 130 17.28 -0.10 9.01
N GLU A 131 16.76 0.51 10.08
CA GLU A 131 16.87 -0.02 11.44
C GLU A 131 16.10 -1.34 11.60
N LEU A 132 14.90 -1.43 11.03
CA LEU A 132 14.07 -2.63 11.03
C LEU A 132 14.83 -3.81 10.40
N TYR A 133 15.35 -3.63 9.19
CA TYR A 133 16.07 -4.70 8.50
C TYR A 133 17.37 -5.08 9.21
N LYS A 134 18.10 -4.11 9.77
CA LYS A 134 19.28 -4.42 10.61
C LYS A 134 18.91 -5.30 11.79
N LYS A 135 17.84 -4.97 12.52
CA LYS A 135 17.40 -5.78 13.65
C LYS A 135 16.90 -7.15 13.22
N ALA A 136 16.16 -7.24 12.11
CA ALA A 136 15.63 -8.50 11.60
C ALA A 136 16.76 -9.46 11.15
N VAL A 137 17.82 -8.94 10.53
CA VAL A 137 18.98 -9.75 10.08
C VAL A 137 19.89 -10.16 11.22
N PHE A 138 20.04 -9.32 12.26
CA PHE A 138 20.96 -9.57 13.37
C PHE A 138 20.28 -10.10 14.63
N SER A 139 18.96 -10.34 14.61
CA SER A 139 18.33 -11.03 15.73
C SER A 139 18.92 -12.45 15.82
N ASP A 140 19.31 -12.87 17.04
CA ASP A 140 19.61 -14.28 17.33
C ASP A 140 18.30 -15.08 17.14
N ILE A 141 18.01 -15.42 15.89
CA ILE A 141 16.80 -16.15 15.53
C ILE A 141 17.02 -17.58 16.00
N PRO A 142 16.20 -18.07 16.96
CA PRO A 142 16.28 -19.47 17.36
C PRO A 142 16.11 -20.39 16.16
N GLU A 143 16.77 -21.55 16.17
CA GLU A 143 16.65 -22.56 15.08
C GLU A 143 15.20 -22.96 14.76
N GLU A 144 14.26 -22.64 15.64
CA GLU A 144 12.82 -22.88 15.50
C GLU A 144 12.08 -21.77 14.77
N TYR A 145 12.75 -20.69 14.40
CA TYR A 145 12.15 -19.54 13.73
C TYR A 145 12.26 -19.66 12.21
N TYR A 146 11.18 -20.07 11.55
CA TYR A 146 11.20 -20.38 10.13
C TYR A 146 10.14 -19.68 9.29
N GLY A 147 9.74 -18.46 9.58
CA GLY A 147 8.94 -17.79 8.60
C GLY A 147 7.91 -16.81 9.13
N ALA A 148 7.32 -16.11 8.19
CA ALA A 148 6.25 -15.16 8.39
C ALA A 148 4.91 -15.81 8.01
N ASP A 149 3.87 -15.56 8.79
CA ASP A 149 2.54 -16.09 8.53
C ASP A 149 1.70 -15.01 7.80
N ILE A 150 1.89 -14.93 6.48
CA ILE A 150 1.17 -14.00 5.63
C ILE A 150 -0.33 -14.30 5.65
N TRP A 151 -0.72 -15.59 5.70
CA TRP A 151 -2.11 -16.01 5.78
C TRP A 151 -2.79 -15.45 7.04
N LYS A 152 -2.08 -15.44 8.18
CA LYS A 152 -2.59 -14.91 9.44
C LYS A 152 -2.89 -13.42 9.33
N TYR A 153 -2.02 -12.65 8.66
CA TYR A 153 -2.28 -11.24 8.39
C TYR A 153 -3.61 -11.02 7.63
N PHE A 154 -3.87 -11.80 6.60
CA PHE A 154 -5.14 -11.72 5.87
C PHE A 154 -6.36 -12.03 6.75
N TYR A 155 -6.18 -12.91 7.72
CA TYR A 155 -7.26 -13.39 8.58
C TYR A 155 -7.56 -12.45 9.76
N GLU A 156 -6.53 -11.84 10.32
CA GLU A 156 -6.63 -11.08 11.58
C GLU A 156 -6.56 -9.56 11.33
N ASP A 157 -5.62 -9.09 10.50
CA ASP A 157 -5.18 -7.69 10.49
C ASP A 157 -5.59 -6.91 9.23
N LEU A 158 -5.70 -7.56 8.07
CA LEU A 158 -5.98 -6.87 6.80
C LEU A 158 -7.23 -6.00 6.84
N LYS A 159 -8.27 -6.40 7.57
CA LYS A 159 -9.52 -5.64 7.72
C LYS A 159 -9.31 -4.26 8.36
N GLU A 160 -8.31 -4.14 9.25
CA GLU A 160 -7.98 -2.87 9.90
C GLU A 160 -7.18 -1.94 8.97
N ASP A 161 -6.51 -2.53 8.00
CA ASP A 161 -5.67 -1.84 7.03
C ASP A 161 -6.41 -1.48 5.74
N TYR A 162 -7.43 -2.22 5.39
CA TYR A 162 -8.26 -2.00 4.22
C TYR A 162 -9.22 -0.82 4.43
N SER A 163 -9.35 0.03 3.41
CA SER A 163 -10.30 1.15 3.42
C SER A 163 -11.58 0.80 2.68
N GLU A 164 -12.71 0.81 3.36
CA GLU A 164 -14.04 0.59 2.78
C GLU A 164 -14.60 1.82 2.04
N ASP A 165 -13.88 2.95 2.03
CA ASP A 165 -14.30 4.16 1.31
C ASP A 165 -14.31 3.89 -0.21
N THR A 166 -15.46 3.97 -0.86
CA THR A 166 -15.65 3.73 -2.29
C THR A 166 -14.80 4.63 -3.21
N LEU A 167 -14.25 5.71 -2.67
CA LEU A 167 -13.29 6.58 -3.35
C LEU A 167 -11.84 6.24 -3.00
N THR A 168 -11.56 5.00 -2.58
CA THR A 168 -10.22 4.54 -2.25
C THR A 168 -9.81 3.38 -3.14
N ASN A 169 -8.64 3.49 -3.75
CA ASN A 169 -7.94 2.36 -4.36
C ASN A 169 -7.01 1.75 -3.31
N ASN A 170 -7.26 0.50 -2.93
CA ASN A 170 -6.45 -0.23 -1.97
C ASN A 170 -5.39 -1.06 -2.71
N PHE A 171 -4.11 -0.85 -2.39
CA PHE A 171 -2.98 -1.61 -2.92
C PHE A 171 -2.27 -2.34 -1.78
N LEU A 172 -2.17 -3.66 -1.88
CA LEU A 172 -1.41 -4.49 -0.96
C LEU A 172 -0.18 -5.04 -1.67
N PHE A 173 0.99 -4.50 -1.37
CA PHE A 173 2.28 -5.00 -1.82
C PHE A 173 2.77 -6.05 -0.83
N ILE A 174 3.04 -7.25 -1.29
CA ILE A 174 3.55 -8.34 -0.45
C ILE A 174 4.99 -8.63 -0.89
N LEU A 175 5.96 -8.29 -0.06
CA LEU A 175 7.36 -8.60 -0.27
C LEU A 175 7.67 -9.95 0.39
N THR A 176 7.69 -11.02 -0.40
CA THR A 176 7.83 -12.40 0.08
C THR A 176 8.57 -13.27 -0.94
N ASP A 177 9.12 -14.39 -0.52
CA ASP A 177 9.63 -15.42 -1.42
C ASP A 177 8.52 -16.24 -2.10
N GLY A 178 7.27 -16.02 -1.69
CA GLY A 178 6.09 -16.65 -2.28
C GLY A 178 5.39 -17.66 -1.39
N TYR A 179 5.96 -18.03 -0.25
CA TYR A 179 5.31 -18.99 0.66
C TYR A 179 4.39 -18.25 1.66
N PRO A 180 3.07 -18.49 1.63
CA PRO A 180 2.13 -17.71 2.44
C PRO A 180 2.01 -18.20 3.89
N ILE A 181 2.56 -19.38 4.23
CA ILE A 181 2.42 -20.02 5.54
C ILE A 181 3.76 -20.51 6.07
N VAL A 182 3.93 -20.41 7.39
CA VAL A 182 5.06 -20.94 8.12
C VAL A 182 5.04 -22.47 8.15
N GLY A 183 6.15 -23.08 7.74
CA GLY A 183 6.39 -24.52 7.85
C GLY A 183 6.05 -25.33 6.60
N LYS A 184 6.50 -26.59 6.60
CA LYS A 184 6.40 -27.48 5.43
C LYS A 184 5.00 -28.04 5.19
N ASP A 185 4.09 -27.91 6.15
CA ASP A 185 2.70 -28.32 5.99
C ASP A 185 1.96 -27.27 5.15
N LEU A 186 1.94 -27.49 3.86
CA LEU A 186 1.04 -26.82 2.93
C LEU A 186 -0.40 -27.24 3.24
N LYS A 187 -0.87 -26.89 4.44
CA LYS A 187 -2.28 -27.01 4.76
C LYS A 187 -3.04 -26.17 3.75
N LYS A 188 -4.13 -26.74 3.26
CA LYS A 188 -5.02 -26.01 2.35
C LYS A 188 -5.38 -24.68 2.97
N LEU A 189 -4.99 -23.58 2.31
CA LEU A 189 -5.32 -22.24 2.73
C LEU A 189 -6.85 -22.11 2.82
N GLN A 190 -7.33 -21.65 3.96
CA GLN A 190 -8.76 -21.42 4.13
C GLN A 190 -9.10 -20.02 3.62
N PRO A 191 -10.21 -19.85 2.90
CA PRO A 191 -10.64 -18.52 2.49
C PRO A 191 -10.97 -17.66 3.71
N VAL A 192 -10.59 -16.39 3.66
CA VAL A 192 -11.00 -15.39 4.62
C VAL A 192 -12.48 -15.07 4.38
N LYS A 193 -13.25 -14.86 5.44
CA LYS A 193 -14.69 -14.58 5.31
C LYS A 193 -15.00 -13.16 4.85
N ASP A 194 -14.07 -12.24 5.12
CA ASP A 194 -14.22 -10.84 4.76
C ASP A 194 -14.00 -10.66 3.25
N ALA A 195 -14.75 -9.75 2.64
CA ALA A 195 -14.63 -9.45 1.23
C ALA A 195 -13.83 -8.16 1.02
N TYR A 196 -12.88 -8.20 0.09
CA TYR A 196 -12.02 -7.07 -0.27
C TYR A 196 -12.13 -6.76 -1.78
N PRO A 197 -13.30 -6.30 -2.27
CA PRO A 197 -13.59 -6.22 -3.71
C PRO A 197 -12.69 -5.25 -4.47
N ASP A 198 -12.22 -4.19 -3.81
CA ASP A 198 -11.40 -3.14 -4.42
C ASP A 198 -9.93 -3.22 -3.95
N LEU A 199 -9.48 -4.42 -3.55
CA LEU A 199 -8.11 -4.68 -3.17
C LEU A 199 -7.29 -5.17 -4.36
N HIS A 200 -6.28 -4.40 -4.76
CA HIS A 200 -5.28 -4.85 -5.72
C HIS A 200 -4.07 -5.42 -4.98
N ILE A 201 -3.83 -6.73 -5.13
CA ILE A 201 -2.69 -7.41 -4.52
C ILE A 201 -1.52 -7.48 -5.49
N ILE A 202 -0.33 -7.10 -5.03
CA ILE A 202 0.90 -7.11 -5.82
C ILE A 202 1.94 -7.91 -5.06
N LEU A 203 2.20 -9.16 -5.49
CA LEU A 203 3.33 -9.92 -4.98
C LEU A 203 4.60 -9.42 -5.67
N VAL A 204 5.56 -9.00 -4.86
CA VAL A 204 6.84 -8.43 -5.32
C VAL A 204 7.98 -9.31 -4.83
N GLU A 205 9.02 -9.45 -5.63
CA GLU A 205 10.23 -10.22 -5.32
C GLU A 205 10.01 -11.72 -5.11
N ALA A 206 8.81 -12.25 -5.38
CA ALA A 206 8.57 -13.68 -5.23
C ALA A 206 9.56 -14.48 -6.09
N SER A 207 10.47 -15.16 -5.42
CA SER A 207 11.53 -15.97 -6.02
C SER A 207 11.74 -17.20 -5.14
N PRO A 208 10.90 -18.22 -5.28
CA PRO A 208 11.11 -19.48 -4.58
C PRO A 208 12.47 -20.05 -4.94
N ARG A 209 13.15 -20.64 -3.97
CA ARG A 209 14.58 -21.00 -3.99
C ARG A 209 14.96 -21.99 -5.09
N ASP A 210 14.01 -22.78 -5.58
CA ASP A 210 14.28 -23.86 -6.51
C ASP A 210 13.41 -23.78 -7.76
N GLN A 211 14.03 -23.43 -8.88
CA GLN A 211 13.61 -23.68 -10.25
C GLN A 211 12.23 -23.17 -10.72
N ASP A 212 12.11 -22.85 -12.00
CA ASP A 212 10.91 -22.30 -12.65
C ASP A 212 9.62 -23.12 -12.42
N MET A 213 9.73 -24.44 -12.20
CA MET A 213 8.58 -25.30 -11.90
C MET A 213 7.95 -25.03 -10.53
N GLU A 214 8.72 -24.62 -9.55
CA GLU A 214 8.16 -24.31 -8.23
C GLU A 214 7.48 -22.94 -8.21
N TRP A 215 7.97 -21.99 -8.99
CA TRP A 215 7.30 -20.71 -9.19
C TRP A 215 5.87 -20.87 -9.69
N ASP A 216 5.66 -21.64 -10.75
CA ASP A 216 4.32 -21.83 -11.33
C ASP A 216 3.36 -22.48 -10.31
N ARG A 217 3.86 -23.44 -9.53
CA ARG A 217 3.07 -24.09 -8.48
C ARG A 217 2.69 -23.11 -7.37
N ILE A 218 3.61 -22.26 -6.92
CA ILE A 218 3.35 -21.28 -5.89
C ILE A 218 2.35 -20.23 -6.39
N MET A 219 2.51 -19.74 -7.61
CA MET A 219 1.58 -18.80 -8.22
C MET A 219 0.18 -19.39 -8.36
N GLU A 220 0.07 -20.65 -8.74
CA GLU A 220 -1.22 -21.33 -8.82
C GLU A 220 -1.88 -21.45 -7.44
N MET A 221 -1.12 -21.72 -6.39
CA MET A 221 -1.62 -21.75 -5.01
C MET A 221 -2.19 -20.40 -4.58
N TRP A 222 -1.49 -19.29 -4.88
CA TRP A 222 -1.97 -17.93 -4.61
C TRP A 222 -3.25 -17.61 -5.39
N LYS A 223 -3.31 -17.95 -6.68
CA LYS A 223 -4.50 -17.74 -7.51
C LYS A 223 -5.72 -18.46 -6.94
N VAL A 224 -5.58 -19.75 -6.65
CA VAL A 224 -6.67 -20.55 -6.08
C VAL A 224 -7.17 -19.95 -4.75
N TRP A 225 -6.25 -19.41 -3.94
CA TRP A 225 -6.63 -18.78 -2.70
C TRP A 225 -7.34 -17.43 -2.92
N PHE A 226 -6.82 -16.56 -3.78
CA PHE A 226 -7.45 -15.29 -4.12
C PHE A 226 -8.84 -15.49 -4.76
N ASP A 227 -8.97 -16.44 -5.67
CA ASP A 227 -10.25 -16.77 -6.29
C ASP A 227 -11.27 -17.24 -5.23
N SER A 228 -10.82 -18.00 -4.21
CA SER A 228 -11.68 -18.44 -3.11
C SER A 228 -12.18 -17.31 -2.22
N MET A 229 -11.52 -16.17 -2.22
CA MET A 229 -11.89 -14.92 -1.53
C MET A 229 -12.56 -13.90 -2.44
N ASN A 230 -12.80 -14.25 -3.72
CA ASN A 230 -13.30 -13.33 -4.75
C ASN A 230 -12.42 -12.10 -4.99
N ILE A 231 -11.10 -12.22 -4.76
CA ILE A 231 -10.12 -11.21 -5.11
C ILE A 231 -9.72 -11.45 -6.57
N GLN A 232 -10.10 -10.53 -7.45
CA GLN A 232 -9.88 -10.67 -8.90
C GLN A 232 -8.71 -9.82 -9.41
N ASP A 233 -8.31 -8.82 -8.64
CA ASP A 233 -7.28 -7.87 -9.05
C ASP A 233 -5.97 -8.16 -8.33
N TYR A 234 -5.09 -8.94 -8.99
CA TYR A 234 -3.78 -9.28 -8.46
C TYR A 234 -2.72 -9.36 -9.54
N THR A 235 -1.49 -9.02 -9.18
CA THR A 235 -0.32 -9.06 -10.07
C THR A 235 0.86 -9.73 -9.38
N PHE A 236 1.56 -10.58 -10.12
CA PHE A 236 2.79 -11.20 -9.66
C PHE A 236 3.98 -10.57 -10.39
N ILE A 237 4.88 -9.95 -9.63
CA ILE A 237 6.11 -9.37 -10.13
C ILE A 237 7.27 -10.29 -9.74
N LYS A 238 7.73 -11.08 -10.72
CA LYS A 238 8.89 -11.96 -10.54
C LYS A 238 10.15 -11.11 -10.38
N ARG A 239 11.04 -11.54 -9.50
CA ARG A 239 12.34 -10.89 -9.26
C ARG A 239 13.11 -10.63 -10.56
N LYS A 240 13.51 -9.39 -10.76
CA LYS A 240 14.29 -8.89 -11.90
C LYS A 240 15.09 -7.65 -11.51
N ALA A 241 15.51 -6.85 -12.46
CA ALA A 241 16.12 -5.54 -12.13
C ALA A 241 15.09 -4.65 -11.44
N ILE A 242 15.44 -4.08 -10.28
CA ILE A 242 14.55 -3.27 -9.42
C ILE A 242 13.87 -2.15 -10.23
N SER A 243 14.59 -1.48 -11.13
CA SER A 243 14.02 -0.44 -12.00
C SER A 243 12.84 -0.92 -12.84
N LYS A 244 12.86 -2.18 -13.28
CA LYS A 244 11.77 -2.79 -14.05
C LYS A 244 10.59 -3.18 -13.19
N GLU A 245 10.83 -3.58 -11.96
CA GLU A 245 9.78 -3.86 -10.99
C GLU A 245 9.06 -2.56 -10.60
N ILE A 246 9.81 -1.49 -10.34
CA ILE A 246 9.24 -0.19 -10.00
C ILE A 246 8.49 0.44 -11.18
N GLU A 247 8.98 0.29 -12.41
CA GLU A 247 8.25 0.70 -13.61
C GLU A 247 6.87 0.03 -13.67
N GLN A 248 6.82 -1.29 -13.46
CA GLN A 248 5.58 -2.06 -13.44
C GLN A 248 4.66 -1.65 -12.28
N ILE A 249 5.20 -1.43 -11.08
CA ILE A 249 4.43 -0.92 -9.92
C ILE A 249 3.85 0.46 -10.24
N GLY A 250 4.63 1.34 -10.87
CA GLY A 250 4.16 2.67 -11.29
C GLY A 250 3.02 2.61 -12.30
N GLU A 251 3.03 1.64 -13.21
CA GLU A 251 1.94 1.41 -14.16
C GLU A 251 0.66 0.93 -13.46
N ILE A 252 0.78 -0.05 -12.56
CA ILE A 252 -0.34 -0.60 -11.78
C ILE A 252 -1.00 0.49 -10.93
N THR A 253 -0.21 1.30 -10.23
CA THR A 253 -0.73 2.36 -9.37
C THR A 253 -1.14 3.63 -10.11
N GLY A 254 -0.94 3.71 -11.42
CA GLY A 254 -1.24 4.89 -12.24
C GLY A 254 -0.33 6.10 -11.96
N VAL A 255 0.82 5.89 -11.34
CA VAL A 255 1.79 6.93 -10.99
C VAL A 255 3.00 6.83 -11.92
N LYS A 256 2.99 7.60 -13.02
CA LYS A 256 4.10 7.68 -14.00
C LYS A 256 5.06 8.83 -13.70
#